data_a7d2a60ab8864840cc61ce9d77604ffe
#
_entry.id   a7d2a60ab8864840cc61ce9d77604ffe
#
_cell.length_a   1.000
_cell.length_b   1.000
_cell.length_c   1.000
_cell.angle_alpha   90.00
_cell.angle_beta   90.00
_cell.angle_gamma   90.00
#
_symmetry.space_group_name_H-M   'P 1'
#
loop_
_entity.id
_entity.type
_entity.pdbx_description
1 polymer ?
#
loop_
_entity_poly.entity_id
_entity_poly.type
_entity_poly.pdbx_seq_one_letter_code
_entity_poly.pdbx_strand_id
1 'polypeptide(L)'
;MIRLDRVNKSFGHLRVLRDVSLNIEKGEVVCIIGPSGAGKSTLLRCINHLEGIDSGTIYLEDEPVYRYERNGKVVVDSERRIEALRSEVSMVFQSFNLFPHLTVLENVMLAPVHVRHEPKEEVRRRAVALLAKVGLSDKIDAYPQELSGGQQQRVAIARSLAMQPKALLFDEVTSALDPELIGEVLRVMRQLAAEGMTMVVVTHEMGFARDVADRVLFMADGVVVEEGPPKQIFTAPRHERTRQFLQTVLERNAEAGVPKDTA
;
A
#
# COMPACT_ATOMS: atom_id res chain seq x y z
N MET A 1 7.47 -4.23 13.13
CA MET A 1 6.04 -3.83 13.04
C MET A 1 5.21 -4.86 12.29
N ILE A 2 5.50 -5.16 11.02
CA ILE A 2 4.88 -6.24 10.24
C ILE A 2 5.96 -7.25 9.87
N ARG A 3 5.76 -8.55 10.14
CA ARG A 3 6.70 -9.59 9.78
C ARG A 3 5.97 -10.76 9.09
N LEU A 4 6.50 -11.19 7.98
CA LEU A 4 6.06 -12.37 7.24
C LEU A 4 7.12 -13.46 7.41
N ASP A 5 6.71 -14.68 7.69
CA ASP A 5 7.59 -15.84 7.79
C ASP A 5 7.09 -16.94 6.85
N ARG A 6 7.85 -17.16 5.79
CA ARG A 6 7.63 -18.19 4.75
C ARG A 6 6.19 -18.25 4.25
N VAL A 7 5.65 -17.08 3.92
CA VAL A 7 4.27 -16.95 3.43
C VAL A 7 4.14 -17.54 2.03
N ASN A 8 3.15 -18.41 1.87
CA ASN A 8 2.78 -19.04 0.60
C ASN A 8 1.32 -18.77 0.27
N LYS A 9 1.06 -18.55 -1.04
CA LYS A 9 -0.30 -18.38 -1.56
C LYS A 9 -0.41 -18.94 -2.96
N SER A 10 -1.49 -19.69 -3.19
CA SER A 10 -1.86 -20.24 -4.50
C SER A 10 -3.31 -19.91 -4.84
N PHE A 11 -3.62 -19.82 -6.12
CA PHE A 11 -4.96 -19.76 -6.67
C PHE A 11 -5.13 -20.96 -7.61
N GLY A 12 -5.84 -21.99 -7.15
CA GLY A 12 -5.88 -23.28 -7.84
C GLY A 12 -4.48 -23.88 -7.97
N HIS A 13 -4.03 -24.10 -9.19
CA HIS A 13 -2.70 -24.67 -9.46
C HIS A 13 -1.59 -23.61 -9.58
N LEU A 14 -1.94 -22.32 -9.62
CA LEU A 14 -0.98 -21.24 -9.76
C LEU A 14 -0.45 -20.81 -8.39
N ARG A 15 0.82 -21.12 -8.13
CA ARG A 15 1.53 -20.67 -6.92
C ARG A 15 2.04 -19.23 -7.11
N VAL A 16 1.39 -18.28 -6.44
CA VAL A 16 1.62 -16.83 -6.61
C VAL A 16 2.63 -16.28 -5.61
N LEU A 17 2.64 -16.76 -4.38
CA LEU A 17 3.68 -16.44 -3.39
C LEU A 17 4.38 -17.73 -2.96
N ARG A 18 5.72 -17.66 -2.84
CA ARG A 18 6.58 -18.82 -2.59
C ARG A 18 7.58 -18.48 -1.48
N ASP A 19 7.31 -18.96 -0.26
CA ASP A 19 8.15 -18.80 0.92
C ASP A 19 8.61 -17.36 1.17
N VAL A 20 7.72 -16.39 0.97
CA VAL A 20 8.03 -14.97 1.13
C VAL A 20 8.23 -14.65 2.61
N SER A 21 9.43 -14.20 2.96
CA SER A 21 9.77 -13.69 4.28
C SER A 21 10.18 -12.23 4.19
N LEU A 22 9.64 -11.39 5.06
CA LEU A 22 9.84 -9.95 5.04
C LEU A 22 9.61 -9.39 6.44
N ASN A 23 10.42 -8.43 6.84
CA ASN A 23 10.23 -7.65 8.05
C ASN A 23 10.07 -6.17 7.67
N ILE A 24 9.10 -5.48 8.24
CA ILE A 24 8.82 -4.05 8.02
C ILE A 24 8.82 -3.38 9.39
N GLU A 25 9.70 -2.43 9.58
CA GLU A 25 9.85 -1.70 10.82
C GLU A 25 8.79 -0.58 10.95
N LYS A 26 8.59 -0.10 12.16
CA LYS A 26 7.70 1.04 12.40
C LYS A 26 8.30 2.31 11.81
N GLY A 27 7.50 3.05 11.05
CA GLY A 27 7.93 4.26 10.36
C GLY A 27 8.71 4.01 9.07
N GLU A 28 8.96 2.73 8.70
CA GLU A 28 9.67 2.37 7.48
C GLU A 28 8.76 2.51 6.25
N VAL A 29 9.31 3.04 5.17
CA VAL A 29 8.70 3.06 3.83
C VAL A 29 9.35 1.98 2.98
N VAL A 30 8.62 0.92 2.70
CA VAL A 30 9.06 -0.20 1.85
C VAL A 30 8.36 -0.12 0.50
N CYS A 31 9.12 0.05 -0.59
CA CYS A 31 8.59 -0.01 -1.94
C CYS A 31 8.82 -1.40 -2.56
N ILE A 32 7.77 -1.96 -3.15
CA ILE A 32 7.81 -3.25 -3.85
C ILE A 32 7.68 -2.99 -5.35
N ILE A 33 8.71 -3.35 -6.10
CA ILE A 33 8.78 -3.22 -7.56
C ILE A 33 8.90 -4.61 -8.21
N GLY A 34 8.63 -4.69 -9.50
CA GLY A 34 8.76 -5.94 -10.27
C GLY A 34 7.71 -6.06 -11.37
N PRO A 35 7.83 -7.05 -12.26
CA PRO A 35 6.94 -7.23 -13.39
C PRO A 35 5.49 -7.51 -12.96
N SER A 36 4.54 -7.31 -13.88
CA SER A 36 3.15 -7.72 -13.68
C SER A 36 3.09 -9.24 -13.46
N GLY A 37 2.19 -9.68 -12.57
CA GLY A 37 2.09 -11.09 -12.20
C GLY A 37 3.14 -11.59 -11.19
N ALA A 38 4.07 -10.75 -10.72
CA ALA A 38 5.08 -11.15 -9.72
C ALA A 38 4.53 -11.46 -8.32
N GLY A 39 3.24 -11.22 -8.05
CA GLY A 39 2.61 -11.47 -6.75
C GLY A 39 2.55 -10.26 -5.82
N LYS A 40 2.99 -9.07 -6.25
CA LYS A 40 3.07 -7.84 -5.43
C LYS A 40 1.74 -7.48 -4.74
N SER A 41 0.67 -7.30 -5.52
CA SER A 41 -0.67 -6.99 -4.99
C SER A 41 -1.23 -8.11 -4.11
N THR A 42 -0.94 -9.37 -4.46
CA THR A 42 -1.33 -10.53 -3.63
C THR A 42 -0.63 -10.47 -2.28
N LEU A 43 0.65 -10.12 -2.23
CA LEU A 43 1.40 -9.94 -0.98
C LEU A 43 0.76 -8.88 -0.09
N LEU A 44 0.43 -7.70 -0.64
CA LEU A 44 -0.27 -6.65 0.11
C LEU A 44 -1.61 -7.14 0.66
N ARG A 45 -2.40 -7.83 -0.18
CA ARG A 45 -3.71 -8.37 0.22
C ARG A 45 -3.61 -9.47 1.27
N CYS A 46 -2.52 -10.22 1.31
CA CYS A 46 -2.25 -11.16 2.40
C CYS A 46 -1.92 -10.42 3.71
N ILE A 47 -1.17 -9.31 3.65
CA ILE A 47 -0.79 -8.54 4.84
C ILE A 47 -2.02 -8.01 5.61
N ASN A 48 -3.07 -7.54 4.91
CA ASN A 48 -4.30 -7.07 5.56
C ASN A 48 -5.44 -8.10 5.53
N HIS A 49 -5.13 -9.35 5.18
CA HIS A 49 -6.08 -10.46 5.14
C HIS A 49 -7.30 -10.26 4.21
N LEU A 50 -7.14 -9.51 3.12
CA LEU A 50 -8.08 -9.56 2.00
C LEU A 50 -7.94 -10.87 1.23
N GLU A 51 -6.74 -11.47 1.28
CA GLU A 51 -6.44 -12.82 0.81
C GLU A 51 -5.85 -13.64 1.95
N GLY A 52 -6.41 -14.82 2.21
CA GLY A 52 -5.85 -15.75 3.19
C GLY A 52 -4.57 -16.42 2.64
N ILE A 53 -3.58 -16.63 3.48
CA ILE A 53 -2.37 -17.40 3.14
C ILE A 53 -2.63 -18.90 3.22
N ASP A 54 -1.90 -19.70 2.42
CA ASP A 54 -1.99 -21.17 2.44
C ASP A 54 -1.10 -21.73 3.56
N SER A 55 0.11 -21.19 3.72
CA SER A 55 1.05 -21.56 4.78
C SER A 55 1.99 -20.40 5.13
N GLY A 56 2.77 -20.56 6.18
CA GLY A 56 3.57 -19.51 6.77
C GLY A 56 2.82 -18.77 7.89
N THR A 57 3.37 -17.67 8.35
CA THR A 57 2.74 -16.86 9.41
C THR A 57 2.97 -15.37 9.16
N ILE A 58 1.95 -14.55 9.39
CA ILE A 58 2.04 -13.10 9.41
C ILE A 58 1.97 -12.65 10.87
N TYR A 59 2.82 -11.69 11.22
CA TYR A 59 2.86 -11.10 12.56
C TYR A 59 2.60 -9.60 12.43
N LEU A 60 1.83 -9.07 13.37
CA LEU A 60 1.63 -7.63 13.57
C LEU A 60 2.05 -7.31 15.01
N GLU A 61 3.05 -6.44 15.19
CA GLU A 61 3.64 -6.11 16.50
C GLU A 61 4.06 -7.35 17.30
N ASP A 62 4.73 -8.30 16.60
CA ASP A 62 5.22 -9.59 17.14
C ASP A 62 4.14 -10.61 17.53
N GLU A 63 2.86 -10.25 17.42
CA GLU A 63 1.75 -11.17 17.61
C GLU A 63 1.41 -11.86 16.27
N PRO A 64 1.29 -13.20 16.22
CA PRO A 64 0.83 -13.90 15.04
C PRO A 64 -0.64 -13.60 14.80
N VAL A 65 -1.00 -13.35 13.53
CA VAL A 65 -2.34 -12.93 13.15
C VAL A 65 -2.92 -13.79 12.03
N TYR A 66 -4.25 -13.77 11.93
CA TYR A 66 -5.09 -14.39 10.91
C TYR A 66 -5.09 -15.92 10.96
N ARG A 67 -4.03 -16.56 10.49
CA ARG A 67 -3.81 -18.00 10.46
C ARG A 67 -2.36 -18.30 10.82
N TYR A 68 -2.15 -19.08 11.87
CA TYR A 68 -0.82 -19.43 12.37
C TYR A 68 -0.82 -20.78 13.09
N GLU A 69 0.34 -21.35 13.31
CA GLU A 69 0.50 -22.58 14.07
C GLU A 69 0.88 -22.29 15.53
N ARG A 70 0.19 -22.92 16.46
CA ARG A 70 0.49 -22.86 17.89
C ARG A 70 0.39 -24.25 18.51
N ASN A 71 1.50 -24.75 19.07
CA ASN A 71 1.57 -26.09 19.67
C ASN A 71 1.15 -27.22 18.73
N GLY A 72 1.58 -27.20 17.47
CA GLY A 72 1.25 -28.18 16.43
C GLY A 72 -0.21 -28.15 15.93
N LYS A 73 -0.97 -27.11 16.29
CA LYS A 73 -2.34 -26.91 15.82
C LYS A 73 -2.45 -25.61 15.04
N VAL A 74 -3.18 -25.64 13.93
CA VAL A 74 -3.54 -24.45 13.18
C VAL A 74 -4.60 -23.69 13.94
N VAL A 75 -4.31 -22.41 14.22
CA VAL A 75 -5.22 -21.44 14.83
C VAL A 75 -5.66 -20.48 13.72
N VAL A 76 -6.94 -20.18 13.67
CA VAL A 76 -7.52 -19.16 12.78
C VAL A 76 -8.22 -18.14 13.65
N ASP A 77 -7.90 -16.88 13.45
CA ASP A 77 -8.53 -15.79 14.18
C ASP A 77 -10.03 -15.68 13.86
N SER A 78 -10.80 -15.20 14.81
CA SER A 78 -12.23 -14.91 14.60
C SER A 78 -12.40 -13.73 13.65
N GLU A 79 -13.52 -13.68 12.91
CA GLU A 79 -13.89 -12.56 12.03
C GLU A 79 -13.75 -11.20 12.74
N ARG A 80 -14.25 -11.10 13.97
CA ARG A 80 -14.15 -9.88 14.78
C ARG A 80 -12.70 -9.44 15.01
N ARG A 81 -11.77 -10.38 15.25
CA ARG A 81 -10.34 -10.07 15.42
C ARG A 81 -9.74 -9.62 14.10
N ILE A 82 -10.09 -10.29 13.00
CA ILE A 82 -9.65 -9.94 11.65
C ILE A 82 -10.10 -8.53 11.27
N GLU A 83 -11.35 -8.16 11.55
CA GLU A 83 -11.86 -6.81 11.32
C GLU A 83 -11.10 -5.75 12.13
N ALA A 84 -10.80 -6.02 13.40
CA ALA A 84 -9.99 -5.14 14.22
C ALA A 84 -8.58 -4.95 13.65
N LEU A 85 -7.92 -6.03 13.22
CA LEU A 85 -6.58 -5.99 12.61
C LEU A 85 -6.58 -5.24 11.27
N ARG A 86 -7.62 -5.39 10.43
CA ARG A 86 -7.79 -4.61 9.19
C ARG A 86 -7.91 -3.11 9.46
N SER A 87 -8.44 -2.73 10.61
CA SER A 87 -8.51 -1.32 11.03
C SER A 87 -7.14 -0.75 11.40
N GLU A 88 -6.17 -1.61 11.76
CA GLU A 88 -4.80 -1.22 12.11
C GLU A 88 -3.87 -1.15 10.90
N VAL A 89 -4.16 -1.94 9.85
CA VAL A 89 -3.39 -1.97 8.59
C VAL A 89 -4.34 -1.67 7.45
N SER A 90 -4.48 -0.40 7.10
CA SER A 90 -5.39 0.05 6.06
C SER A 90 -4.76 -0.06 4.67
N MET A 91 -5.61 -0.25 3.65
CA MET A 91 -5.17 -0.39 2.25
C MET A 91 -5.82 0.66 1.36
N VAL A 92 -5.00 1.26 0.50
CA VAL A 92 -5.41 2.15 -0.58
C VAL A 92 -5.22 1.41 -1.90
N PHE A 93 -6.27 1.32 -2.70
CA PHE A 93 -6.32 0.52 -3.91
C PHE A 93 -6.04 1.35 -5.17
N GLN A 94 -5.68 0.68 -6.25
CA GLN A 94 -5.57 1.25 -7.58
C GLN A 94 -6.89 1.88 -8.05
N SER A 95 -8.02 1.19 -7.84
CA SER A 95 -9.37 1.76 -8.02
C SER A 95 -9.74 2.50 -6.74
N PHE A 96 -10.23 3.70 -6.85
CA PHE A 96 -10.48 4.59 -5.71
C PHE A 96 -11.48 4.01 -4.69
N ASN A 97 -12.42 3.20 -5.17
CA ASN A 97 -13.44 2.49 -4.38
C ASN A 97 -14.23 3.42 -3.44
N LEU A 98 -14.49 4.65 -3.89
CA LEU A 98 -15.36 5.56 -3.15
C LEU A 98 -16.82 5.14 -3.30
N PHE A 99 -17.61 5.38 -2.27
CA PHE A 99 -19.05 5.18 -2.30
C PHE A 99 -19.69 6.32 -3.10
N PRO A 100 -20.26 6.05 -4.29
CA PRO A 100 -20.71 7.11 -5.21
C PRO A 100 -21.92 7.90 -4.71
N HIS A 101 -22.68 7.34 -3.78
CA HIS A 101 -23.87 7.94 -3.17
C HIS A 101 -23.57 8.73 -1.89
N LEU A 102 -22.32 8.78 -1.46
CA LEU A 102 -21.85 9.53 -0.30
C LEU A 102 -20.96 10.69 -0.75
N THR A 103 -21.05 11.81 -0.04
CA THR A 103 -20.14 12.95 -0.23
C THR A 103 -18.70 12.56 0.12
N VAL A 104 -17.74 13.40 -0.23
CA VAL A 104 -16.32 13.26 0.14
C VAL A 104 -16.17 13.13 1.66
N LEU A 105 -16.82 14.03 2.42
CA LEU A 105 -16.78 13.99 3.87
C LEU A 105 -17.36 12.70 4.43
N GLU A 106 -18.53 12.29 3.93
CA GLU A 106 -19.20 11.05 4.37
C GLU A 106 -18.36 9.80 4.05
N ASN A 107 -17.71 9.75 2.88
CA ASN A 107 -16.77 8.68 2.54
C ASN A 107 -15.65 8.54 3.56
N VAL A 108 -15.09 9.66 4.02
CA VAL A 108 -13.98 9.66 5.02
C VAL A 108 -14.49 9.30 6.41
N MET A 109 -15.71 9.71 6.77
CA MET A 109 -16.30 9.49 8.09
C MET A 109 -16.86 8.08 8.30
N LEU A 110 -17.22 7.38 7.22
CA LEU A 110 -18.02 6.15 7.27
C LEU A 110 -17.45 5.09 8.20
N ALA A 111 -16.20 4.69 7.96
CA ALA A 111 -15.58 3.59 8.71
C ALA A 111 -15.29 3.93 10.19
N PRO A 112 -14.75 5.09 10.56
CA PRO A 112 -14.60 5.45 11.97
C PRO A 112 -15.91 5.44 12.75
N VAL A 113 -17.00 5.96 12.15
CA VAL A 113 -18.32 6.02 12.81
C VAL A 113 -18.93 4.62 12.95
N HIS A 114 -18.93 3.81 11.87
CA HIS A 114 -19.69 2.56 11.84
C HIS A 114 -18.88 1.32 12.28
N VAL A 115 -17.56 1.33 12.10
CA VAL A 115 -16.69 0.19 12.48
C VAL A 115 -16.08 0.41 13.87
N ARG A 116 -15.59 1.62 14.15
CA ARG A 116 -14.99 1.94 15.46
C ARG A 116 -15.98 2.53 16.45
N HIS A 117 -17.20 2.83 16.01
CA HIS A 117 -18.25 3.44 16.84
C HIS A 117 -17.82 4.74 17.51
N GLU A 118 -16.97 5.51 16.83
CA GLU A 118 -16.46 6.78 17.34
C GLU A 118 -17.54 7.89 17.28
N PRO A 119 -17.49 8.89 18.18
CA PRO A 119 -18.45 10.02 18.16
C PRO A 119 -18.39 10.79 16.85
N LYS A 120 -19.54 10.96 16.19
CA LYS A 120 -19.66 11.56 14.85
C LYS A 120 -18.98 12.94 14.73
N GLU A 121 -19.13 13.79 15.75
CA GLU A 121 -18.54 15.14 15.74
C GLU A 121 -17.01 15.13 15.83
N GLU A 122 -16.44 14.19 16.55
CA GLU A 122 -14.99 14.01 16.63
C GLU A 122 -14.44 13.50 15.30
N VAL A 123 -15.10 12.49 14.72
CA VAL A 123 -14.77 11.95 13.41
C VAL A 123 -14.86 13.03 12.34
N ARG A 124 -15.92 13.87 12.39
CA ARG A 124 -16.11 14.98 11.44
C ARG A 124 -14.94 15.98 11.50
N ARG A 125 -14.53 16.40 12.68
CA ARG A 125 -13.38 17.31 12.84
C ARG A 125 -12.11 16.69 12.26
N ARG A 126 -11.83 15.40 12.54
CA ARG A 126 -10.69 14.67 12.01
C ARG A 126 -10.78 14.54 10.49
N ALA A 127 -11.93 14.19 9.93
CA ALA A 127 -12.14 14.07 8.49
C ALA A 127 -11.88 15.38 7.75
N VAL A 128 -12.38 16.51 8.26
CA VAL A 128 -12.12 17.85 7.69
C VAL A 128 -10.63 18.17 7.69
N ALA A 129 -9.92 17.90 8.79
CA ALA A 129 -8.49 18.12 8.89
C ALA A 129 -7.70 17.22 7.89
N LEU A 130 -8.12 15.97 7.71
CA LEU A 130 -7.49 15.05 6.76
C LEU A 130 -7.76 15.48 5.30
N LEU A 131 -8.96 15.95 4.99
CA LEU A 131 -9.28 16.49 3.66
C LEU A 131 -8.46 17.76 3.36
N ALA A 132 -8.27 18.63 4.35
CA ALA A 132 -7.38 19.77 4.22
C ALA A 132 -5.92 19.33 3.97
N LYS A 133 -5.45 18.32 4.70
CA LYS A 133 -4.10 17.74 4.55
C LYS A 133 -3.85 17.21 3.13
N VAL A 134 -4.85 16.61 2.49
CA VAL A 134 -4.74 16.12 1.11
C VAL A 134 -5.14 17.16 0.06
N GLY A 135 -5.36 18.44 0.46
CA GLY A 135 -5.65 19.56 -0.43
C GLY A 135 -7.05 19.54 -1.04
N LEU A 136 -8.06 19.12 -0.26
CA LEU A 136 -9.46 18.99 -0.71
C LEU A 136 -10.47 19.69 0.23
N SER A 137 -10.05 20.80 0.86
CA SER A 137 -10.91 21.56 1.77
C SER A 137 -12.15 22.13 1.10
N ASP A 138 -12.06 22.44 -0.19
CA ASP A 138 -13.16 23.01 -1.02
C ASP A 138 -14.10 21.95 -1.60
N LYS A 139 -13.80 20.63 -1.39
CA LYS A 139 -14.52 19.49 -1.97
C LYS A 139 -15.26 18.63 -0.96
N ILE A 140 -15.40 19.08 0.28
CA ILE A 140 -15.97 18.27 1.38
C ILE A 140 -17.42 17.82 1.11
N ASP A 141 -18.21 18.63 0.44
CA ASP A 141 -19.62 18.36 0.12
C ASP A 141 -19.81 17.82 -1.31
N ALA A 142 -18.75 17.70 -2.11
CA ALA A 142 -18.79 17.15 -3.46
C ALA A 142 -19.01 15.62 -3.43
N TYR A 143 -19.57 15.09 -4.51
CA TYR A 143 -19.68 13.64 -4.72
C TYR A 143 -18.51 13.12 -5.56
N PRO A 144 -18.15 11.81 -5.46
CA PRO A 144 -17.03 11.23 -6.20
C PRO A 144 -17.04 11.51 -7.71
N GLN A 145 -18.20 11.52 -8.35
CA GLN A 145 -18.36 11.80 -9.78
C GLN A 145 -17.98 13.25 -10.19
N GLU A 146 -17.90 14.17 -9.23
CA GLU A 146 -17.51 15.57 -9.45
C GLU A 146 -16.01 15.80 -9.28
N LEU A 147 -15.24 14.72 -9.01
CA LEU A 147 -13.80 14.75 -8.72
C LEU A 147 -13.00 14.17 -9.87
N SER A 148 -11.81 14.76 -10.12
CA SER A 148 -10.79 14.11 -10.96
C SER A 148 -10.29 12.82 -10.34
N GLY A 149 -9.66 11.92 -11.12
CA GLY A 149 -9.09 10.68 -10.62
C GLY A 149 -8.08 10.91 -9.48
N GLY A 150 -7.20 11.91 -9.62
CA GLY A 150 -6.24 12.29 -8.58
C GLY A 150 -6.91 12.82 -7.30
N GLN A 151 -8.02 13.56 -7.44
CA GLN A 151 -8.81 13.98 -6.29
C GLN A 151 -9.49 12.79 -5.59
N GLN A 152 -10.10 11.87 -6.36
CA GLN A 152 -10.69 10.65 -5.82
C GLN A 152 -9.65 9.80 -5.06
N GLN A 153 -8.44 9.67 -5.59
CA GLN A 153 -7.36 8.94 -4.93
C GLN A 153 -6.94 9.61 -3.62
N ARG A 154 -6.86 10.94 -3.59
CA ARG A 154 -6.56 11.67 -2.36
C ARG A 154 -7.67 11.53 -1.31
N VAL A 155 -8.94 11.44 -1.72
CA VAL A 155 -10.05 11.10 -0.80
C VAL A 155 -9.87 9.68 -0.27
N ALA A 156 -9.51 8.69 -1.11
CA ALA A 156 -9.26 7.31 -0.67
C ALA A 156 -8.12 7.23 0.36
N ILE A 157 -7.05 8.03 0.18
CA ILE A 157 -5.97 8.16 1.17
C ILE A 157 -6.50 8.77 2.48
N ALA A 158 -7.25 9.88 2.41
CA ALA A 158 -7.84 10.51 3.60
C ALA A 158 -8.79 9.57 4.35
N ARG A 159 -9.60 8.78 3.63
CA ARG A 159 -10.48 7.75 4.19
C ARG A 159 -9.69 6.69 4.96
N SER A 160 -8.59 6.21 4.40
CA SER A 160 -7.73 5.23 5.06
C SER A 160 -7.06 5.82 6.31
N LEU A 161 -6.60 7.06 6.25
CA LEU A 161 -6.02 7.79 7.39
C LEU A 161 -7.03 8.07 8.51
N ALA A 162 -8.32 8.23 8.17
CA ALA A 162 -9.36 8.49 9.15
C ALA A 162 -9.51 7.37 10.19
N MET A 163 -9.14 6.15 9.81
CA MET A 163 -9.07 4.99 10.70
C MET A 163 -7.84 5.02 11.64
N GLN A 164 -6.94 6.01 11.53
CA GLN A 164 -5.71 6.10 12.33
C GLN A 164 -4.91 4.78 12.33
N PRO A 165 -4.58 4.25 11.16
CA PRO A 165 -3.91 2.96 11.05
C PRO A 165 -2.46 3.05 11.51
N LYS A 166 -1.89 1.92 11.93
CA LYS A 166 -0.46 1.77 12.25
C LYS A 166 0.41 1.68 10.99
N ALA A 167 -0.16 1.17 9.89
CA ALA A 167 0.49 1.10 8.58
C ALA A 167 -0.52 1.31 7.44
N LEU A 168 -0.01 1.86 6.33
CA LEU A 168 -0.74 2.02 5.08
C LEU A 168 -0.12 1.14 3.99
N LEU A 169 -0.97 0.39 3.31
CA LEU A 169 -0.62 -0.41 2.14
C LEU A 169 -1.14 0.31 0.90
N PHE A 170 -0.28 0.53 -0.10
CA PHE A 170 -0.64 1.19 -1.35
C PHE A 170 -0.45 0.21 -2.52
N ASP A 171 -1.55 -0.15 -3.19
CA ASP A 171 -1.56 -1.08 -4.31
C ASP A 171 -1.72 -0.31 -5.63
N GLU A 172 -0.59 0.04 -6.26
CA GLU A 172 -0.50 0.71 -7.57
C GLU A 172 -1.42 1.95 -7.70
N VAL A 173 -1.45 2.79 -6.68
CA VAL A 173 -2.42 3.90 -6.53
C VAL A 173 -2.33 5.01 -7.58
N THR A 174 -1.31 5.01 -8.42
CA THR A 174 -1.14 5.97 -9.54
C THR A 174 -1.47 5.38 -10.90
N SER A 175 -1.58 4.04 -11.02
CA SER A 175 -1.69 3.36 -12.32
C SER A 175 -2.99 3.63 -13.09
N ALA A 176 -4.04 4.12 -12.40
CA ALA A 176 -5.32 4.49 -13.01
C ALA A 176 -5.45 6.02 -13.24
N LEU A 177 -4.36 6.78 -13.08
CA LEU A 177 -4.36 8.24 -13.17
C LEU A 177 -3.70 8.73 -14.45
N ASP A 178 -4.19 9.86 -14.95
CA ASP A 178 -3.48 10.62 -15.97
C ASP A 178 -2.13 11.12 -15.43
N PRO A 179 -1.08 11.17 -16.26
CA PRO A 179 0.27 11.55 -15.82
C PRO A 179 0.33 12.89 -15.07
N GLU A 180 -0.48 13.87 -15.46
CA GLU A 180 -0.56 15.19 -14.84
C GLU A 180 -1.04 15.13 -13.37
N LEU A 181 -1.86 14.11 -13.02
CA LEU A 181 -2.45 13.95 -11.70
C LEU A 181 -1.59 13.12 -10.73
N ILE A 182 -0.63 12.35 -11.25
CA ILE A 182 0.26 11.48 -10.46
C ILE A 182 1.01 12.29 -9.40
N GLY A 183 1.56 13.44 -9.80
CA GLY A 183 2.36 14.30 -8.93
C GLY A 183 1.66 14.74 -7.64
N GLU A 184 0.34 14.97 -7.69
CA GLU A 184 -0.45 15.38 -6.53
C GLU A 184 -0.59 14.26 -5.50
N VAL A 185 -0.82 13.02 -5.97
CA VAL A 185 -0.93 11.83 -5.11
C VAL A 185 0.41 11.50 -4.48
N LEU A 186 1.49 11.49 -5.28
CA LEU A 186 2.84 11.24 -4.78
C LEU A 186 3.30 12.31 -3.76
N ARG A 187 2.87 13.56 -3.89
CA ARG A 187 3.15 14.61 -2.90
C ARG A 187 2.52 14.28 -1.55
N VAL A 188 1.27 13.83 -1.52
CA VAL A 188 0.61 13.38 -0.29
C VAL A 188 1.37 12.19 0.32
N MET A 189 1.77 11.22 -0.49
CA MET A 189 2.52 10.04 -0.01
C MET A 189 3.89 10.44 0.56
N ARG A 190 4.62 11.38 -0.08
CA ARG A 190 5.88 11.92 0.46
C ARG A 190 5.69 12.61 1.81
N GLN A 191 4.60 13.37 1.96
CA GLN A 191 4.28 14.02 3.23
C GLN A 191 4.02 12.98 4.33
N LEU A 192 3.27 11.91 4.04
CA LEU A 192 3.02 10.84 5.01
C LEU A 192 4.31 10.11 5.42
N ALA A 193 5.22 9.86 4.46
CA ALA A 193 6.55 9.32 4.75
C ALA A 193 7.35 10.22 5.69
N ALA A 194 7.40 11.52 5.40
CA ALA A 194 8.10 12.50 6.23
C ALA A 194 7.52 12.63 7.66
N GLU A 195 6.24 12.31 7.83
CA GLU A 195 5.58 12.26 9.15
C GLU A 195 5.80 10.93 9.89
N GLY A 196 6.57 10.00 9.33
CA GLY A 196 6.90 8.71 9.95
C GLY A 196 5.81 7.65 9.85
N MET A 197 4.91 7.76 8.86
CA MET A 197 3.91 6.72 8.59
C MET A 197 4.59 5.46 8.04
N THR A 198 4.31 4.30 8.66
CA THR A 198 4.73 3.01 8.10
C THR A 198 3.99 2.75 6.80
N MET A 199 4.72 2.53 5.71
CA MET A 199 4.10 2.34 4.40
C MET A 199 4.70 1.15 3.65
N VAL A 200 3.83 0.37 3.00
CA VAL A 200 4.22 -0.64 2.00
C VAL A 200 3.59 -0.25 0.69
N VAL A 201 4.41 0.04 -0.31
CA VAL A 201 3.97 0.65 -1.55
C VAL A 201 4.34 -0.22 -2.74
N VAL A 202 3.34 -0.81 -3.39
CA VAL A 202 3.51 -1.39 -4.73
C VAL A 202 3.38 -0.28 -5.74
N THR A 203 4.43 -0.05 -6.53
CA THR A 203 4.46 1.09 -7.47
C THR A 203 5.28 0.81 -8.72
N HIS A 204 4.94 1.49 -9.80
CA HIS A 204 5.72 1.64 -11.02
C HIS A 204 6.43 3.01 -11.10
N GLU A 205 6.25 3.87 -10.11
CA GLU A 205 6.88 5.18 -10.00
C GLU A 205 8.30 5.02 -9.43
N MET A 206 9.28 4.77 -10.31
CA MET A 206 10.66 4.50 -9.88
C MET A 206 11.31 5.70 -9.20
N GLY A 207 10.97 6.94 -9.63
CA GLY A 207 11.40 8.16 -8.96
C GLY A 207 10.93 8.23 -7.51
N PHE A 208 9.66 7.91 -7.26
CA PHE A 208 9.13 7.85 -5.89
C PHE A 208 9.85 6.78 -5.05
N ALA A 209 10.01 5.57 -5.59
CA ALA A 209 10.69 4.49 -4.87
C ALA A 209 12.16 4.83 -4.57
N ARG A 210 12.87 5.52 -5.49
CA ARG A 210 14.24 5.98 -5.28
C ARG A 210 14.36 7.05 -4.21
N ASP A 211 13.43 8.03 -4.20
CA ASP A 211 13.57 9.25 -3.42
C ASP A 211 12.94 9.15 -2.02
N VAL A 212 11.99 8.23 -1.80
CA VAL A 212 11.17 8.18 -0.59
C VAL A 212 11.30 6.87 0.18
N ALA A 213 11.61 5.76 -0.49
CA ALA A 213 11.71 4.48 0.20
C ALA A 213 12.96 4.41 1.08
N ASP A 214 12.82 3.82 2.26
CA ASP A 214 13.96 3.38 3.07
C ASP A 214 14.55 2.09 2.51
N ARG A 215 13.69 1.23 1.95
CA ARG A 215 14.06 -0.05 1.35
C ARG A 215 13.19 -0.36 0.14
N VAL A 216 13.82 -0.95 -0.87
CA VAL A 216 13.15 -1.42 -2.09
C VAL A 216 13.29 -2.94 -2.18
N LEU A 217 12.18 -3.61 -2.47
CA LEU A 217 12.09 -5.03 -2.74
C LEU A 217 11.79 -5.24 -4.22
N PHE A 218 12.61 -6.02 -4.89
CA PHE A 218 12.31 -6.50 -6.24
C PHE A 218 11.70 -7.89 -6.15
N MET A 219 10.45 -8.02 -6.60
CA MET A 219 9.73 -9.31 -6.66
C MET A 219 9.60 -9.82 -8.09
N ALA A 220 9.84 -11.11 -8.27
CA ALA A 220 9.54 -11.83 -9.52
C ALA A 220 9.18 -13.28 -9.21
N ASP A 221 8.27 -13.88 -10.00
CA ASP A 221 7.80 -15.29 -9.87
C ASP A 221 7.39 -15.69 -8.45
N GLY A 222 6.81 -14.76 -7.72
CA GLY A 222 6.29 -15.02 -6.37
C GLY A 222 7.33 -15.04 -5.26
N VAL A 223 8.56 -14.60 -5.51
CA VAL A 223 9.62 -14.51 -4.51
C VAL A 223 10.20 -13.10 -4.45
N VAL A 224 10.76 -12.72 -3.31
CA VAL A 224 11.64 -11.56 -3.19
C VAL A 224 13.02 -11.97 -3.73
N VAL A 225 13.38 -11.41 -4.88
CA VAL A 225 14.64 -11.75 -5.58
C VAL A 225 15.82 -10.95 -5.02
N GLU A 226 15.56 -9.68 -4.73
CA GLU A 226 16.55 -8.76 -4.19
C GLU A 226 15.87 -7.72 -3.31
N GLU A 227 16.52 -7.34 -2.22
CA GLU A 227 16.13 -6.23 -1.38
C GLU A 227 17.33 -5.40 -0.94
N GLY A 228 17.12 -4.12 -0.72
CA GLY A 228 18.17 -3.22 -0.26
C GLY A 228 17.77 -1.75 -0.26
N PRO A 229 18.69 -0.88 0.16
CA PRO A 229 18.48 0.57 0.06
C PRO A 229 18.24 0.98 -1.40
N PRO A 230 17.42 2.03 -1.66
CA PRO A 230 17.13 2.49 -3.02
C PRO A 230 18.38 2.70 -3.87
N LYS A 231 19.40 3.37 -3.30
CA LYS A 231 20.66 3.61 -4.01
C LYS A 231 21.28 2.32 -4.56
N GLN A 232 21.31 1.24 -3.77
CA GLN A 232 21.88 -0.04 -4.23
C GLN A 232 21.01 -0.65 -5.33
N ILE A 233 19.70 -0.74 -5.13
CA ILE A 233 18.79 -1.39 -6.08
C ILE A 233 18.80 -0.67 -7.43
N PHE A 234 18.78 0.67 -7.45
CA PHE A 234 18.67 1.44 -8.68
C PHE A 234 20.02 1.68 -9.41
N THR A 235 21.15 1.69 -8.70
CA THR A 235 22.45 2.02 -9.33
C THR A 235 23.41 0.84 -9.44
N ALA A 236 23.30 -0.14 -8.54
CA ALA A 236 24.20 -1.30 -8.48
C ALA A 236 23.45 -2.57 -8.08
N PRO A 237 22.39 -2.98 -8.80
CA PRO A 237 21.64 -4.19 -8.49
C PRO A 237 22.55 -5.40 -8.58
N ARG A 238 22.49 -6.25 -7.56
CA ARG A 238 23.35 -7.46 -7.46
C ARG A 238 22.80 -8.59 -8.31
N HIS A 239 21.48 -8.71 -8.39
CA HIS A 239 20.83 -9.79 -9.11
C HIS A 239 20.60 -9.42 -10.58
N GLU A 240 20.98 -10.32 -11.50
CA GLU A 240 20.85 -10.10 -12.96
C GLU A 240 19.40 -9.76 -13.38
N ARG A 241 18.43 -10.43 -12.76
CA ARG A 241 17.00 -10.22 -13.06
C ARG A 241 16.51 -8.84 -12.64
N THR A 242 17.03 -8.30 -11.53
CA THR A 242 16.75 -6.92 -11.10
C THR A 242 17.30 -5.93 -12.12
N ARG A 243 18.53 -6.15 -12.59
CA ARG A 243 19.21 -5.32 -13.60
C ARG A 243 18.42 -5.26 -14.89
N GLN A 244 18.02 -6.41 -15.43
CA GLN A 244 17.24 -6.52 -16.67
C GLN A 244 15.89 -5.80 -16.54
N PHE A 245 15.18 -5.97 -15.43
CA PHE A 245 13.92 -5.28 -15.18
C PHE A 245 14.09 -3.76 -15.16
N LEU A 246 15.08 -3.26 -14.42
CA LEU A 246 15.33 -1.82 -14.33
C LEU A 246 15.74 -1.22 -15.68
N GLN A 247 16.56 -1.90 -16.48
CA GLN A 247 16.90 -1.46 -17.83
C GLN A 247 15.66 -1.32 -18.70
N THR A 248 14.78 -2.32 -18.71
CA THR A 248 13.53 -2.28 -19.49
C THR A 248 12.62 -1.13 -19.06
N VAL A 249 12.54 -0.84 -17.75
CA VAL A 249 11.72 0.29 -17.24
C VAL A 249 12.33 1.63 -17.64
N LEU A 250 13.66 1.77 -17.55
CA LEU A 250 14.36 3.01 -17.94
C LEU A 250 14.26 3.29 -19.42
N GLU A 251 14.34 2.27 -20.27
CA GLU A 251 14.16 2.40 -21.72
C GLU A 251 12.75 2.88 -22.07
N ARG A 252 11.72 2.28 -21.48
CA ARG A 252 10.31 2.71 -21.67
C ARG A 252 10.08 4.16 -21.24
N ASN A 253 10.65 4.59 -20.13
CA ASN A 253 10.52 5.98 -19.66
C ASN A 253 11.27 6.96 -20.57
N ALA A 254 12.38 6.58 -21.16
CA ALA A 254 13.11 7.40 -22.14
C ALA A 254 12.33 7.55 -23.44
N GLU A 255 11.65 6.51 -23.93
CA GLU A 255 10.79 6.55 -25.11
C GLU A 255 9.51 7.37 -24.90
N ALA A 256 8.98 7.36 -23.66
CA ALA A 256 7.80 8.15 -23.28
C ALA A 256 8.07 9.65 -23.07
N GLY A 257 9.30 10.13 -23.31
CA GLY A 257 9.66 11.56 -23.23
C GLY A 257 9.71 12.13 -21.80
N VAL A 258 9.77 11.30 -20.77
CA VAL A 258 9.97 11.75 -19.39
C VAL A 258 11.41 12.24 -19.24
N PRO A 259 11.68 13.49 -18.77
CA PRO A 259 13.04 14.01 -18.63
C PRO A 259 13.87 13.10 -17.74
N LYS A 260 15.10 12.79 -18.18
CA LYS A 260 16.11 12.17 -17.34
C LYS A 260 16.40 13.18 -16.22
N ASP A 261 15.89 12.91 -15.03
CA ASP A 261 16.37 13.60 -13.83
C ASP A 261 17.88 13.31 -13.76
N THR A 262 18.65 14.35 -14.02
CA THR A 262 20.11 14.39 -13.98
C THR A 262 20.61 13.93 -12.61
N ALA A 263 21.63 13.11 -12.65
CA ALA A 263 22.39 12.48 -11.59
C ALA A 263 22.69 13.33 -10.37
#